data_7f8bf14dd5497cfb60cac86caf106644
#
_entry.id   7f8bf14dd5497cfb60cac86caf106644
#
_cell.length_a   1.000
_cell.length_b   1.000
_cell.length_c   1.000
_cell.angle_alpha   90.00
_cell.angle_beta   90.00
_cell.angle_gamma   90.00
#
_symmetry.space_group_name_H-M   'P 1'
#
loop_
_entity.id
_entity.type
_entity.pdbx_description
1 polymer ?
#
loop_
_entity_poly.entity_id
_entity_poly.type
_entity_poly.pdbx_seq_one_letter_code
_entity_poly.pdbx_strand_id
1 'polypeptide(L)'
;MPLPIIERRRIEAEIVGHLYRELVERMGEEVARDIIDGAIRKAAIAHGETCRADLGRMPDFKDFEVILPAWTADDALTIDVKEASPDRLSYDVTRCRYAETYKEMGLAEIGALLSCNRNAAFCEGYNPAMTLERTETTMAGGRRCDFRYRLDRTEN
;
A
#
# COMPACT_ATOMS: atom_id res chain seq x y z
N MET A 1 22.80 2.22 2.19
CA MET A 1 21.74 1.83 1.27
C MET A 1 20.42 1.79 2.01
N PRO A 2 19.38 2.47 1.51
CA PRO A 2 18.07 2.36 2.13
C PRO A 2 17.54 0.93 1.95
N LEU A 3 16.83 0.45 2.96
CA LEU A 3 16.19 -0.86 2.90
C LEU A 3 15.08 -0.88 1.85
N PRO A 4 14.95 -1.93 1.05
CA PRO A 4 13.78 -2.11 0.20
C PRO A 4 12.49 -2.07 1.02
N ILE A 5 11.41 -1.56 0.45
CA ILE A 5 10.14 -1.44 1.17
C ILE A 5 9.67 -2.80 1.69
N ILE A 6 9.83 -3.86 0.91
CA ILE A 6 9.41 -5.20 1.35
C ILE A 6 10.12 -5.65 2.63
N GLU A 7 11.41 -5.37 2.76
CA GLU A 7 12.17 -5.70 3.97
C GLU A 7 11.71 -4.84 5.16
N ARG A 8 11.44 -3.56 4.91
CA ARG A 8 10.89 -2.69 5.93
C ARG A 8 9.54 -3.22 6.44
N ARG A 9 8.66 -3.63 5.53
CA ARG A 9 7.35 -4.18 5.90
C ARG A 9 7.47 -5.46 6.70
N ARG A 10 8.45 -6.30 6.38
CA ARG A 10 8.70 -7.53 7.14
C ARG A 10 9.12 -7.20 8.57
N ILE A 11 10.05 -6.27 8.74
CA ILE A 11 10.52 -5.85 10.06
C ILE A 11 9.37 -5.25 10.88
N GLU A 12 8.60 -4.34 10.29
CA GLU A 12 7.44 -3.73 10.94
C GLU A 12 6.42 -4.79 11.35
N ALA A 13 6.17 -5.77 10.49
CA ALA A 13 5.19 -6.83 10.73
C ALA A 13 5.57 -7.74 11.91
N GLU A 14 6.85 -7.91 12.22
CA GLU A 14 7.29 -8.69 13.38
C GLU A 14 6.71 -8.12 14.67
N ILE A 15 6.79 -6.81 14.84
CA ILE A 15 6.25 -6.14 16.03
C ILE A 15 4.74 -5.95 15.95
N VAL A 16 4.23 -5.52 14.78
CA VAL A 16 2.79 -5.29 14.62
C VAL A 16 2.00 -6.57 14.81
N GLY A 17 2.53 -7.72 14.38
CA GLY A 17 1.90 -9.02 14.61
C GLY A 17 1.70 -9.32 16.10
N HIS A 18 2.71 -9.05 16.92
CA HIS A 18 2.61 -9.24 18.38
C HIS A 18 1.63 -8.24 18.99
N LEU A 19 1.67 -6.98 18.56
CA LEU A 19 0.72 -5.96 19.02
C LEU A 19 -0.72 -6.35 18.67
N TYR A 20 -0.95 -6.84 17.47
CA TYR A 20 -2.25 -7.29 17.04
C TYR A 20 -2.79 -8.41 17.95
N ARG A 21 -1.99 -9.44 18.24
CA ARG A 21 -2.39 -10.54 19.10
C ARG A 21 -2.70 -10.06 20.52
N GLU A 22 -1.88 -9.18 21.06
CA GLU A 22 -2.09 -8.57 22.38
C GLU A 22 -3.40 -7.78 22.41
N LEU A 23 -3.66 -7.00 21.37
CA LEU A 23 -4.91 -6.23 21.25
C LEU A 23 -6.13 -7.13 21.16
N VAL A 24 -6.03 -8.25 20.41
CA VAL A 24 -7.11 -9.25 20.31
C VAL A 24 -7.45 -9.80 21.68
N GLU A 25 -6.44 -10.18 22.46
CA GLU A 25 -6.62 -10.72 23.81
C GLU A 25 -7.31 -9.73 24.75
N ARG A 26 -6.97 -8.44 24.66
CA ARG A 26 -7.49 -7.42 25.56
C ARG A 26 -8.82 -6.82 25.13
N MET A 27 -9.04 -6.67 23.83
CA MET A 27 -10.12 -5.84 23.29
C MET A 27 -10.99 -6.55 22.26
N GLY A 28 -10.62 -7.75 21.83
CA GLY A 28 -11.31 -8.50 20.80
C GLY A 28 -10.78 -8.19 19.40
N GLU A 29 -11.09 -9.06 18.45
CA GLU A 29 -10.58 -9.00 17.08
C GLU A 29 -11.02 -7.73 16.33
N GLU A 30 -12.30 -7.35 16.44
CA GLU A 30 -12.83 -6.19 15.72
C GLU A 30 -12.11 -4.89 16.10
N VAL A 31 -11.96 -4.63 17.39
CA VAL A 31 -11.26 -3.45 17.90
C VAL A 31 -9.78 -3.50 17.53
N ALA A 32 -9.16 -4.66 17.68
CA ALA A 32 -7.75 -4.84 17.32
C ALA A 32 -7.49 -4.51 15.85
N ARG A 33 -8.32 -5.02 14.94
CA ARG A 33 -8.20 -4.74 13.50
C ARG A 33 -8.38 -3.25 13.21
N ASP A 34 -9.33 -2.62 13.85
CA ASP A 34 -9.62 -1.19 13.65
C ASP A 34 -8.44 -0.32 14.10
N ILE A 35 -7.85 -0.62 15.24
CA ILE A 35 -6.68 0.10 15.75
C ILE A 35 -5.48 -0.06 14.81
N ILE A 36 -5.17 -1.28 14.39
CA ILE A 36 -4.06 -1.55 13.48
C ILE A 36 -4.29 -0.85 12.13
N ASP A 37 -5.48 -0.98 11.56
CA ASP A 37 -5.81 -0.35 10.28
C ASP A 37 -5.65 1.17 10.35
N GLY A 38 -6.18 1.79 11.41
CA GLY A 38 -6.08 3.24 11.61
C GLY A 38 -4.64 3.71 11.72
N ALA A 39 -3.80 3.00 12.48
CA ALA A 39 -2.39 3.35 12.64
C ALA A 39 -1.61 3.21 11.32
N ILE A 40 -1.84 2.14 10.58
CA ILE A 40 -1.18 1.89 9.29
C ILE A 40 -1.59 2.95 8.25
N ARG A 41 -2.86 3.30 8.18
CA ARG A 41 -3.35 4.35 7.26
C ARG A 41 -2.70 5.70 7.56
N LYS A 42 -2.59 6.07 8.82
CA LYS A 42 -1.92 7.32 9.23
C LYS A 42 -0.45 7.32 8.82
N ALA A 43 0.24 6.19 8.98
CA ALA A 43 1.63 6.05 8.55
C ALA A 43 1.75 6.20 7.02
N ALA A 44 0.83 5.64 6.26
CA ALA A 44 0.81 5.74 4.80
C ALA A 44 0.53 7.17 4.33
N ILE A 45 -0.40 7.86 4.97
CA ILE A 45 -0.70 9.27 4.68
C ILE A 45 0.55 10.13 4.92
N ALA A 46 1.20 9.95 6.06
CA ALA A 46 2.43 10.67 6.40
C ALA A 46 3.54 10.42 5.36
N HIS A 47 3.67 9.18 4.89
CA HIS A 47 4.62 8.83 3.83
C HIS A 47 4.30 9.57 2.52
N GLY A 48 3.02 9.62 2.13
CA GLY A 48 2.57 10.36 0.95
C GLY A 48 2.86 11.85 1.05
N GLU A 49 2.62 12.43 2.22
CA GLU A 49 2.92 13.85 2.49
C GLU A 49 4.42 14.14 2.37
N THR A 50 5.26 13.25 2.88
CA THR A 50 6.72 13.37 2.76
C THR A 50 7.15 13.34 1.30
N CYS A 51 6.64 12.40 0.52
CA CYS A 51 6.97 12.29 -0.90
C CYS A 51 6.53 13.55 -1.67
N ARG A 52 5.36 14.10 -1.34
CA ARG A 52 4.89 15.35 -1.96
C ARG A 52 5.78 16.53 -1.57
N ALA A 53 6.15 16.62 -0.30
CA ALA A 53 7.03 17.69 0.19
C ALA A 53 8.41 17.64 -0.49
N ASP A 54 8.96 16.45 -0.66
CA ASP A 54 10.24 16.25 -1.35
C ASP A 54 10.18 16.69 -2.82
N LEU A 55 9.04 16.47 -3.45
CA LEU A 55 8.82 16.91 -4.84
C LEU A 55 8.63 18.45 -4.95
N GLY A 56 8.08 19.08 -3.91
CA GLY A 56 7.87 20.52 -3.85
C GLY A 56 6.69 21.05 -4.67
N ARG A 57 5.84 20.18 -5.17
CA ARG A 57 4.62 20.54 -5.90
C ARG A 57 3.59 19.40 -5.82
N MET A 58 2.37 19.66 -6.28
CA MET A 58 1.35 18.61 -6.33
C MET A 58 1.71 17.60 -7.42
N PRO A 59 1.88 16.32 -7.08
CA PRO A 59 2.29 15.29 -8.05
C PRO A 59 1.14 14.80 -8.93
N ASP A 60 1.52 14.29 -10.11
CA ASP A 60 0.64 13.52 -10.97
C ASP A 60 1.15 12.07 -11.08
N PHE A 61 0.57 11.25 -11.98
CA PHE A 61 0.99 9.86 -12.12
C PHE A 61 2.32 9.68 -12.86
N LYS A 62 2.82 10.69 -13.55
CA LYS A 62 4.20 10.64 -14.07
C LYS A 62 5.20 10.70 -12.93
N ASP A 63 4.91 11.50 -11.91
CA ASP A 63 5.70 11.55 -10.68
C ASP A 63 5.58 10.21 -9.92
N PHE A 64 4.38 9.65 -9.87
CA PHE A 64 4.14 8.36 -9.20
C PHE A 64 4.95 7.23 -9.86
N GLU A 65 5.05 7.22 -11.18
CA GLU A 65 5.88 6.23 -11.91
C GLU A 65 7.34 6.27 -11.47
N VAL A 66 7.84 7.43 -11.10
CA VAL A 66 9.23 7.59 -10.64
C VAL A 66 9.45 6.89 -9.28
N ILE A 67 8.45 6.95 -8.40
CA ILE A 67 8.57 6.35 -7.06
C ILE A 67 8.07 4.91 -6.98
N LEU A 68 7.28 4.46 -7.94
CA LEU A 68 6.73 3.10 -7.98
C LEU A 68 7.80 2.00 -7.84
N PRO A 69 9.00 2.11 -8.45
CA PRO A 69 10.05 1.10 -8.29
C PRO A 69 10.46 0.80 -6.85
N ALA A 70 10.24 1.74 -5.92
CA ALA A 70 10.52 1.48 -4.51
C ALA A 70 9.67 0.33 -3.96
N TRP A 71 8.42 0.18 -4.42
CA TRP A 71 7.53 -0.91 -4.03
C TRP A 71 7.80 -2.21 -4.77
N THR A 72 8.33 -2.14 -5.99
CA THR A 72 8.61 -3.33 -6.81
C THR A 72 10.03 -3.88 -6.60
N ALA A 73 10.91 -3.12 -5.95
CA ALA A 73 12.30 -3.50 -5.73
C ALA A 73 12.41 -4.87 -5.03
N ASP A 74 13.48 -5.61 -5.31
CA ASP A 74 13.73 -6.96 -4.80
C ASP A 74 12.66 -7.97 -5.23
N ASP A 75 12.14 -7.82 -6.44
CA ASP A 75 11.07 -8.67 -6.97
C ASP A 75 9.82 -8.70 -6.06
N ALA A 76 9.61 -7.63 -5.28
CA ALA A 76 8.49 -7.57 -4.35
C ALA A 76 7.14 -7.65 -5.05
N LEU A 77 7.02 -7.02 -6.22
CA LEU A 77 5.83 -7.06 -7.05
C LEU A 77 6.23 -7.33 -8.50
N THR A 78 5.51 -8.23 -9.15
CA THR A 78 5.57 -8.41 -10.60
C THR A 78 4.35 -7.70 -11.18
N ILE A 79 4.58 -6.66 -11.97
CA ILE A 79 3.51 -5.83 -12.50
C ILE A 79 3.43 -5.88 -14.02
N ASP A 80 2.22 -5.73 -14.54
CA ASP A 80 1.93 -5.63 -15.97
C ASP A 80 1.18 -4.31 -16.18
N VAL A 81 1.86 -3.30 -16.73
CA VAL A 81 1.31 -1.97 -16.92
C VAL A 81 0.35 -1.96 -18.10
N LYS A 82 -0.88 -1.52 -17.87
CA LYS A 82 -1.95 -1.44 -18.87
C LYS A 82 -2.11 -0.05 -19.46
N GLU A 83 -1.96 0.98 -18.63
CA GLU A 83 -2.09 2.37 -19.04
C GLU A 83 -1.21 3.24 -18.15
N ALA A 84 -0.51 4.19 -18.76
CA ALA A 84 0.33 5.14 -18.02
C ALA A 84 0.25 6.52 -18.70
N SER A 85 -0.35 7.47 -18.01
CA SER A 85 -0.48 8.86 -18.45
C SER A 85 -0.43 9.76 -17.21
N PRO A 86 -0.33 11.09 -17.36
CA PRO A 86 -0.36 11.97 -16.18
C PRO A 86 -1.59 11.80 -15.31
N ASP A 87 -2.73 11.45 -15.90
CA ASP A 87 -4.02 11.38 -15.21
C ASP A 87 -4.47 9.96 -14.85
N ARG A 88 -3.81 8.95 -15.39
CA ARG A 88 -4.18 7.54 -15.15
C ARG A 88 -2.96 6.65 -15.06
N LEU A 89 -3.03 5.71 -14.13
CA LEU A 89 -2.03 4.64 -14.02
C LEU A 89 -2.79 3.35 -13.71
N SER A 90 -2.69 2.39 -14.62
CA SER A 90 -3.34 1.10 -14.46
C SER A 90 -2.31 -0.02 -14.64
N TYR A 91 -2.25 -0.91 -13.69
CA TYR A 91 -1.39 -2.10 -13.78
C TYR A 91 -2.00 -3.24 -12.99
N ASP A 92 -1.67 -4.44 -13.44
CA ASP A 92 -2.00 -5.66 -12.70
C ASP A 92 -0.76 -6.13 -11.96
N VAL A 93 -0.93 -6.53 -10.72
CA VAL A 93 0.11 -7.23 -9.95
C VAL A 93 -0.18 -8.72 -10.10
N THR A 94 0.71 -9.42 -10.78
CA THR A 94 0.55 -10.86 -11.04
C THR A 94 1.24 -11.72 -9.99
N ARG A 95 2.16 -11.14 -9.23
CA ARG A 95 2.79 -11.76 -8.07
C ARG A 95 3.04 -10.70 -7.01
N CYS A 96 2.69 -10.99 -5.77
CA CYS A 96 2.89 -10.10 -4.63
C CYS A 96 3.66 -10.83 -3.53
N ARG A 97 4.93 -10.49 -3.36
CA ARG A 97 5.75 -11.07 -2.30
C ARG A 97 5.40 -10.55 -0.92
N TYR A 98 4.73 -9.40 -0.82
CA TYR A 98 4.17 -8.94 0.46
C TYR A 98 3.17 -9.96 1.00
N ALA A 99 2.26 -10.45 0.14
CA ALA A 99 1.30 -11.47 0.52
C ALA A 99 1.99 -12.77 0.95
N GLU A 100 2.98 -13.20 0.19
CA GLU A 100 3.77 -14.40 0.50
C GLU A 100 4.49 -14.26 1.84
N THR A 101 5.12 -13.11 2.09
CA THR A 101 5.87 -12.81 3.32
C THR A 101 4.95 -12.87 4.54
N TYR A 102 3.80 -12.21 4.49
CA TYR A 102 2.86 -12.22 5.62
C TYR A 102 2.30 -13.62 5.87
N LYS A 103 2.07 -14.39 4.81
CA LYS A 103 1.63 -15.77 4.94
C LYS A 103 2.70 -16.63 5.66
N GLU A 104 3.96 -16.48 5.27
CA GLU A 104 5.08 -17.17 5.90
C GLU A 104 5.24 -16.80 7.36
N MET A 105 4.95 -15.54 7.72
CA MET A 105 5.00 -15.06 9.09
C MET A 105 3.79 -15.45 9.95
N GLY A 106 2.78 -16.11 9.35
CA GLY A 106 1.54 -16.43 10.05
C GLY A 106 0.61 -15.23 10.22
N LEU A 107 0.76 -14.20 9.38
CA LEU A 107 0.02 -12.94 9.46
C LEU A 107 -0.91 -12.71 8.27
N ALA A 108 -1.28 -13.76 7.54
CA ALA A 108 -2.14 -13.63 6.37
C ALA A 108 -3.48 -12.95 6.69
N GLU A 109 -4.01 -13.17 7.89
CA GLU A 109 -5.30 -12.58 8.32
C GLU A 109 -5.29 -11.05 8.43
N ILE A 110 -4.12 -10.46 8.64
CA ILE A 110 -3.98 -8.99 8.72
C ILE A 110 -3.11 -8.41 7.60
N GLY A 111 -2.74 -9.23 6.61
CA GLY A 111 -1.89 -8.78 5.50
C GLY A 111 -2.44 -7.58 4.76
N ALA A 112 -3.75 -7.54 4.53
CA ALA A 112 -4.41 -6.41 3.87
C ALA A 112 -4.27 -5.13 4.70
N LEU A 113 -4.39 -5.22 6.03
CA LEU A 113 -4.20 -4.08 6.93
C LEU A 113 -2.77 -3.57 6.90
N LEU A 114 -1.79 -4.48 6.80
CA LEU A 114 -0.37 -4.14 6.83
C LEU A 114 0.12 -3.51 5.53
N SER A 115 -0.44 -3.86 4.39
CA SER A 115 0.04 -3.39 3.09
C SER A 115 -1.03 -2.90 2.13
N CYS A 116 -2.04 -3.70 1.81
CA CYS A 116 -3.02 -3.33 0.77
C CYS A 116 -3.75 -2.02 1.06
N ASN A 117 -4.10 -1.79 2.31
CA ASN A 117 -4.83 -0.58 2.72
C ASN A 117 -3.95 0.69 2.70
N ARG A 118 -2.64 0.54 2.59
CA ARG A 118 -1.72 1.68 2.45
C ARG A 118 -1.86 2.39 1.11
N ASN A 119 -2.26 1.67 0.08
CA ASN A 119 -2.24 2.21 -1.29
C ASN A 119 -3.15 3.43 -1.45
N ALA A 120 -4.41 3.31 -1.05
CA ALA A 120 -5.35 4.43 -1.12
C ALA A 120 -4.98 5.53 -0.10
N ALA A 121 -4.59 5.14 1.11
CA ALA A 121 -4.20 6.08 2.16
C ALA A 121 -2.96 6.90 1.77
N PHE A 122 -1.97 6.27 1.12
CA PHE A 122 -0.81 6.97 0.59
C PHE A 122 -1.23 8.12 -0.34
N CYS A 123 -2.21 7.87 -1.22
CA CYS A 123 -2.72 8.88 -2.14
C CYS A 123 -3.31 10.08 -1.40
N GLU A 124 -3.98 9.87 -0.26
CA GLU A 124 -4.54 10.98 0.53
C GLU A 124 -3.45 11.99 0.93
N GLY A 125 -2.28 11.51 1.30
CA GLY A 125 -1.14 12.37 1.64
C GLY A 125 -0.39 12.88 0.42
N TYR A 126 -0.31 12.08 -0.63
CA TYR A 126 0.47 12.37 -1.83
C TYR A 126 -0.25 13.37 -2.74
N ASN A 127 -1.47 13.04 -3.15
CA ASN A 127 -2.39 13.92 -3.87
C ASN A 127 -3.82 13.44 -3.63
N PRO A 128 -4.63 14.18 -2.83
CA PRO A 128 -6.00 13.76 -2.51
C PRO A 128 -6.95 13.61 -3.70
N ALA A 129 -6.59 14.17 -4.86
CA ALA A 129 -7.38 14.00 -6.08
C ALA A 129 -7.11 12.67 -6.78
N MET A 130 -6.10 11.91 -6.35
CA MET A 130 -5.83 10.56 -6.84
C MET A 130 -6.76 9.57 -6.16
N THR A 131 -7.43 8.74 -6.96
CA THR A 131 -8.30 7.66 -6.49
C THR A 131 -7.81 6.33 -6.98
N LEU A 132 -8.06 5.28 -6.20
CA LEU A 132 -7.69 3.90 -6.54
C LEU A 132 -8.94 3.03 -6.53
N GLU A 133 -9.14 2.28 -7.62
CA GLU A 133 -10.14 1.23 -7.68
C GLU A 133 -9.45 -0.11 -7.86
N ARG A 134 -9.90 -1.11 -7.12
CA ARG A 134 -9.48 -2.50 -7.26
C ARG A 134 -10.69 -3.41 -7.05
N THR A 135 -10.82 -4.43 -7.87
CA THR A 135 -11.88 -5.43 -7.73
C THR A 135 -11.39 -6.71 -7.07
N GLU A 136 -10.07 -6.98 -7.14
CA GLU A 136 -9.48 -8.16 -6.51
C GLU A 136 -8.05 -7.86 -6.06
N THR A 137 -7.57 -8.64 -5.09
CA THR A 137 -6.18 -8.61 -4.64
C THR A 137 -5.68 -10.03 -4.42
N THR A 138 -4.36 -10.25 -4.62
CA THR A 138 -3.73 -11.52 -4.32
C THR A 138 -3.77 -11.82 -2.81
N MET A 139 -3.72 -10.78 -1.99
CA MET A 139 -3.81 -10.88 -0.53
C MET A 139 -5.13 -11.50 -0.08
N ALA A 140 -6.22 -11.24 -0.80
CA ALA A 140 -7.54 -11.80 -0.53
C ALA A 140 -7.82 -13.09 -1.30
N GLY A 141 -6.80 -13.67 -1.95
CA GLY A 141 -6.92 -14.93 -2.69
C GLY A 141 -7.22 -14.77 -4.17
N GLY A 142 -7.24 -13.56 -4.70
CA GLY A 142 -7.42 -13.30 -6.13
C GLY A 142 -6.20 -13.70 -6.95
N ARG A 143 -6.38 -13.80 -8.25
CA ARG A 143 -5.30 -14.14 -9.21
C ARG A 143 -4.31 -13.01 -9.37
N ARG A 144 -4.76 -11.78 -9.15
CA ARG A 144 -3.99 -10.56 -9.37
C ARG A 144 -4.54 -9.45 -8.48
N CYS A 145 -3.81 -8.33 -8.44
CA CYS A 145 -4.35 -7.07 -7.94
C CYS A 145 -4.53 -6.15 -9.15
N ASP A 146 -5.74 -5.68 -9.36
CA ASP A 146 -6.07 -4.81 -10.49
C ASP A 146 -6.06 -3.35 -10.06
N PHE A 147 -4.87 -2.75 -10.04
CA PHE A 147 -4.71 -1.34 -9.67
C PHE A 147 -5.18 -0.43 -10.80
N ARG A 148 -6.18 0.41 -10.50
CA ARG A 148 -6.72 1.40 -11.43
C ARG A 148 -6.75 2.74 -10.74
N TYR A 149 -5.68 3.50 -10.93
CA TYR A 149 -5.55 4.85 -10.38
C TYR A 149 -6.05 5.89 -11.37
N ARG A 150 -6.72 6.90 -10.84
CA ARG A 150 -7.22 8.03 -11.61
C ARG A 150 -6.97 9.32 -10.85
N LEU A 151 -6.58 10.38 -11.58
CA LEU A 151 -6.45 11.72 -11.04
C LEU A 151 -7.67 12.54 -11.47
N ASP A 152 -8.48 12.94 -10.49
CA ASP A 152 -9.63 13.79 -10.72
C ASP A 152 -9.18 15.25 -10.76
N ARG A 153 -9.06 15.80 -11.96
CA ARG A 153 -8.79 17.22 -12.11
C ARG A 153 -10.12 17.96 -12.10
N THR A 154 -10.49 18.43 -10.92
CA THR A 154 -11.65 19.32 -10.82
C THR A 154 -11.23 20.70 -11.33
N GLU A 155 -11.94 21.20 -12.31
CA GLU A 155 -11.76 22.56 -12.78
C GLU A 155 -12.33 23.52 -11.75
N ASN A 156 -11.49 24.44 -11.30
CA ASN A 156 -11.90 25.59 -10.49
C ASN A 156 -11.61 26.86 -11.25
#